data_ffe40cc77edfbb6fa0c958bc8c5f1e6a
#
_entry.id   ffe40cc77edfbb6fa0c958bc8c5f1e6a
#
_cell.length_a   1.000
_cell.length_b   1.000
_cell.length_c   1.000
_cell.angle_alpha   90.00
_cell.angle_beta   90.00
_cell.angle_gamma   90.00
#
_symmetry.space_group_name_H-M   'P 1'
#
loop_
_entity.id
_entity.type
_entity.pdbx_description
1 polymer ?
#
loop_
_entity_poly.entity_id
_entity_poly.type
_entity_poly.pdbx_seq_one_letter_code
_entity_poly.pdbx_strand_id
1 'polypeptide(L)'
;MQTAFGMGGIIMSYDIGFKVKVEGVDCWVEPMECDANTTWNVREMIEKSTGLPWLNEANNGLCTDVIPHIEHGVKELTEHPDKYKKYEAKNGWGTVESTLRFFQRVLIDWERFKSWYPELVPIATFWIY
;
A
#
# COMPACT_ATOMS: atom_id res chain seq x y z
N MET A 1 -14.21 10.91 -8.01
CA MET A 1 -13.98 10.22 -8.58
C MET A 1 -13.76 10.20 -9.78
N GLN A 2 -13.56 10.13 -10.18
CA GLN A 2 -13.45 10.10 -11.15
C GLN A 2 -14.06 9.47 -11.95
N THR A 3 -14.39 9.40 -12.52
CA THR A 3 -14.86 8.83 -13.15
C THR A 3 -14.89 8.54 -14.11
N ALA A 4 -14.94 8.26 -14.66
CA ALA A 4 -15.02 8.03 -15.50
C ALA A 4 -15.61 7.66 -16.06
N PHE A 5 -15.85 7.64 -16.42
CA PHE A 5 -16.31 7.09 -16.73
C PHE A 5 -16.30 6.45 -17.59
N GLY A 6 -16.71 6.15 -17.59
CA GLY A 6 -16.80 5.13 -18.16
C GLY A 6 -16.24 4.82 -19.27
N MET A 7 -15.81 4.90 -19.39
CA MET A 7 -15.28 4.52 -20.17
C MET A 7 -14.48 3.73 -20.18
N GLY A 8 -14.73 3.46 -20.74
CA GLY A 8 -13.99 2.38 -20.86
C GLY A 8 -12.78 2.47 -20.11
N GLY A 9 -12.33 2.07 -19.38
CA GLY A 9 -11.06 2.12 -18.78
C GLY A 9 -10.91 3.15 -17.72
N ILE A 10 -11.72 3.06 -16.72
CA ILE A 10 -11.42 3.76 -15.49
C ILE A 10 -10.16 3.13 -14.91
N ILE A 11 -9.10 3.94 -14.79
CA ILE A 11 -7.89 3.51 -14.12
C ILE A 11 -8.09 3.76 -12.63
N MET A 12 -8.15 2.67 -11.86
CA MET A 12 -8.20 2.76 -10.42
C MET A 12 -6.80 2.60 -9.86
N SER A 13 -6.45 3.43 -8.91
CA SER A 13 -5.16 3.36 -8.24
C SER A 13 -5.35 3.23 -6.74
N TYR A 14 -4.33 2.69 -6.10
CA TYR A 14 -4.22 2.67 -4.65
C TYR A 14 -3.28 3.76 -4.19
N ASP A 15 -3.74 4.58 -3.29
CA ASP A 15 -2.91 5.45 -2.47
C ASP A 15 -2.81 4.84 -1.08
N ILE A 16 -1.81 5.25 -0.32
CA ILE A 16 -1.69 4.82 1.07
C ILE A 16 -1.67 6.03 1.99
N GLY A 17 -2.03 5.80 3.25
CA GLY A 17 -1.92 6.80 4.29
C GLY A 17 -1.59 6.17 5.61
N PHE A 18 -0.83 6.88 6.42
CA PHE A 18 -0.58 6.53 7.81
C PHE A 18 -1.45 7.45 8.65
N LYS A 19 -2.49 6.89 9.28
CA LYS A 19 -3.48 7.70 9.98
C LYS A 19 -3.50 7.37 11.46
N VAL A 20 -3.78 8.39 12.26
CA VAL A 20 -3.93 8.24 13.70
C VAL A 20 -5.33 8.68 14.09
N LYS A 21 -5.92 7.99 15.07
CA LYS A 21 -7.21 8.34 15.60
C LYS A 21 -7.04 9.46 16.60
N VAL A 22 -7.87 10.50 16.48
CA VAL A 22 -7.88 11.58 17.44
C VAL A 22 -8.73 11.14 18.64
N GLU A 23 -8.12 11.19 19.83
CA GLU A 23 -8.78 10.77 21.06
C GLU A 23 -9.97 11.69 21.37
N GLY A 24 -11.08 11.08 21.72
CA GLY A 24 -12.27 11.81 22.13
C GLY A 24 -13.19 12.22 20.98
N VAL A 25 -12.76 12.03 19.73
CA VAL A 25 -13.60 12.31 18.55
C VAL A 25 -13.47 11.17 17.55
N ASP A 26 -14.51 10.99 16.74
CA ASP A 26 -14.47 9.97 15.69
C ASP A 26 -13.85 10.55 14.43
N CYS A 27 -12.55 10.76 14.50
CA CYS A 27 -11.80 11.44 13.44
C CYS A 27 -10.43 10.80 13.27
N TRP A 28 -10.03 10.61 12.02
CA TRP A 28 -8.71 10.14 11.65
C TRP A 28 -7.91 11.28 11.05
N VAL A 29 -6.65 11.40 11.43
CA VAL A 29 -5.75 12.43 10.94
C VAL A 29 -4.58 11.78 10.21
N GLU A 30 -4.21 12.33 9.08
CA GLU A 30 -3.07 11.91 8.29
C GLU A 30 -1.98 12.97 8.43
N PRO A 31 -0.98 12.76 9.31
CA PRO A 31 0.01 13.79 9.62
C PRO A 31 0.93 14.16 8.47
N MET A 32 1.12 13.25 7.52
CA MET A 32 1.92 13.51 6.32
C MET A 32 1.29 12.86 5.12
N GLU A 33 1.61 13.40 3.95
CA GLU A 33 1.19 12.82 2.68
C GLU A 33 2.20 11.77 2.26
N CYS A 34 1.70 10.60 1.84
CA CYS A 34 2.55 9.53 1.33
C CYS A 34 2.70 9.64 -0.18
N ASP A 35 3.87 9.26 -0.69
CA ASP A 35 4.16 9.28 -2.12
C ASP A 35 3.83 7.95 -2.80
N ALA A 36 3.77 6.86 -2.03
CA ALA A 36 3.55 5.53 -2.60
C ALA A 36 2.17 5.43 -3.21
N ASN A 37 2.14 4.94 -4.44
CA ASN A 37 0.89 4.64 -5.09
C ASN A 37 1.10 3.56 -6.15
N THR A 38 0.05 2.84 -6.50
CA THR A 38 0.12 1.80 -7.53
C THR A 38 -1.23 1.62 -8.20
N THR A 39 -1.25 0.88 -9.30
CA THR A 39 -2.49 0.54 -9.98
C THR A 39 -3.24 -0.58 -9.22
N TRP A 40 -4.56 -0.50 -9.26
CA TRP A 40 -5.43 -1.48 -8.64
C TRP A 40 -5.25 -2.91 -9.22
N ASN A 41 -4.75 -2.99 -10.45
CA ASN A 41 -4.54 -4.27 -11.14
C ASN A 41 -3.54 -5.20 -10.45
N VAL A 42 -2.71 -4.69 -9.55
CA VAL A 42 -1.73 -5.51 -8.82
C VAL A 42 -2.19 -5.96 -7.44
N ARG A 43 -3.47 -5.79 -7.13
CA ARG A 43 -4.01 -6.17 -5.82
C ARG A 43 -3.70 -7.61 -5.46
N GLU A 44 -3.95 -8.55 -6.37
CA GLU A 44 -3.68 -9.96 -6.10
C GLU A 44 -2.19 -10.21 -5.88
N MET A 45 -1.35 -9.58 -6.68
CA MET A 45 0.10 -9.69 -6.50
C MET A 45 0.53 -9.16 -5.13
N ILE A 46 -0.05 -8.03 -4.70
CA ILE A 46 0.24 -7.46 -3.38
C ILE A 46 -0.16 -8.47 -2.30
N GLU A 47 -1.37 -8.99 -2.37
CA GLU A 47 -1.88 -9.93 -1.36
C GLU A 47 -1.03 -11.20 -1.31
N LYS A 48 -0.68 -11.75 -2.46
CA LYS A 48 0.09 -13.00 -2.52
C LYS A 48 1.54 -12.83 -2.08
N SER A 49 2.16 -11.70 -2.43
CA SER A 49 3.56 -11.48 -2.08
C SER A 49 3.76 -11.03 -0.64
N THR A 50 2.78 -10.34 -0.07
CA THR A 50 2.86 -9.85 1.32
C THR A 50 2.27 -10.82 2.33
N GLY A 51 1.35 -11.68 1.88
CA GLY A 51 0.59 -12.54 2.78
C GLY A 51 -0.49 -11.80 3.55
N LEU A 52 -0.84 -10.58 3.14
CA LEU A 52 -1.89 -9.81 3.79
C LEU A 52 -3.26 -10.34 3.36
N PRO A 53 -4.04 -10.94 4.28
CA PRO A 53 -5.31 -11.56 3.89
C PRO A 53 -6.48 -10.58 3.86
N TRP A 54 -6.26 -9.35 4.33
CA TRP A 54 -7.32 -8.37 4.53
C TRP A 54 -7.05 -7.03 3.83
N LEU A 55 -6.28 -7.06 2.77
CA LEU A 55 -6.00 -5.83 2.01
C LEU A 55 -7.28 -5.35 1.34
N ASN A 56 -7.77 -4.20 1.76
CA ASN A 56 -8.97 -3.58 1.22
C ASN A 56 -8.80 -2.05 1.26
N GLU A 57 -9.79 -1.35 0.75
CA GLU A 57 -9.75 0.12 0.67
C GLU A 57 -10.18 0.74 2.00
N ALA A 58 -9.42 0.49 3.04
CA ALA A 58 -9.75 0.93 4.39
C ALA A 58 -8.53 0.77 5.30
N ASN A 59 -8.78 0.80 6.59
CA ASN A 59 -7.78 0.57 7.61
C ASN A 59 -7.39 -0.91 7.63
N ASN A 60 -6.14 -1.19 7.38
CA ASN A 60 -5.58 -2.54 7.36
C ASN A 60 -4.86 -2.91 8.66
N GLY A 61 -4.97 -2.09 9.68
CA GLY A 61 -4.39 -2.35 10.99
C GLY A 61 -3.21 -1.45 11.30
N LEU A 62 -2.53 -1.75 12.39
CA LEU A 62 -1.39 -0.95 12.82
C LEU A 62 -0.24 -1.03 11.82
N CYS A 63 0.41 0.09 11.55
CA CYS A 63 1.57 0.12 10.67
C CYS A 63 2.65 -0.84 11.14
N THR A 64 2.88 -0.95 12.45
CA THR A 64 3.88 -1.87 13.01
C THR A 64 3.58 -3.33 12.70
N ASP A 65 2.32 -3.67 12.41
CA ASP A 65 1.93 -5.02 12.00
C ASP A 65 1.99 -5.18 10.47
N VAL A 66 1.65 -4.13 9.74
CA VAL A 66 1.57 -4.19 8.27
C VAL A 66 2.93 -4.09 7.61
N ILE A 67 3.80 -3.21 8.10
CA ILE A 67 5.10 -2.95 7.47
C ILE A 67 5.96 -4.21 7.32
N PRO A 68 6.03 -5.13 8.30
CA PRO A 68 6.77 -6.39 8.10
C PRO A 68 6.25 -7.20 6.91
N HIS A 69 4.96 -7.15 6.63
CA HIS A 69 4.39 -7.83 5.45
C HIS A 69 4.86 -7.15 4.16
N ILE A 70 4.96 -5.83 4.16
CA ILE A 70 5.48 -5.09 2.99
C ILE A 70 6.95 -5.44 2.77
N GLU A 71 7.73 -5.53 3.84
CA GLU A 71 9.13 -5.97 3.75
C GLU A 71 9.25 -7.38 3.19
N HIS A 72 8.36 -8.28 3.63
CA HIS A 72 8.30 -9.64 3.07
C HIS A 72 7.96 -9.60 1.57
N GLY A 73 7.05 -8.73 1.17
CA GLY A 73 6.70 -8.54 -0.24
C GLY A 73 7.90 -8.11 -1.07
N VAL A 74 8.71 -7.18 -0.56
CA VAL A 74 9.95 -6.77 -1.22
C VAL A 74 10.87 -7.96 -1.43
N LYS A 75 11.04 -8.76 -0.38
CA LYS A 75 11.90 -9.95 -0.45
C LYS A 75 11.38 -10.94 -1.49
N GLU A 76 10.09 -11.24 -1.46
CA GLU A 76 9.47 -12.19 -2.39
C GLU A 76 9.60 -11.75 -3.84
N LEU A 77 9.30 -10.50 -4.12
CA LEU A 77 9.38 -9.99 -5.50
C LEU A 77 10.83 -9.85 -5.99
N THR A 78 11.77 -9.65 -5.08
CA THR A 78 13.19 -9.54 -5.43
C THR A 78 13.80 -10.93 -5.68
N GLU A 79 13.51 -11.89 -4.81
CA GLU A 79 14.13 -13.23 -4.86
C GLU A 79 13.38 -14.20 -5.77
N HIS A 80 12.07 -14.04 -5.93
CA HIS A 80 11.22 -14.98 -6.66
C HIS A 80 10.28 -14.25 -7.64
N PRO A 81 10.80 -13.36 -8.51
CA PRO A 81 9.92 -12.58 -9.40
C PRO A 81 9.08 -13.45 -10.31
N ASP A 82 9.62 -14.58 -10.80
CA ASP A 82 8.91 -15.44 -11.73
C ASP A 82 7.67 -16.09 -11.12
N LYS A 83 7.68 -16.27 -9.80
CA LYS A 83 6.54 -16.83 -9.06
C LYS A 83 5.31 -15.93 -9.14
N TYR A 84 5.52 -14.64 -9.33
CA TYR A 84 4.45 -13.64 -9.30
C TYR A 84 4.08 -13.07 -10.67
N LYS A 85 4.78 -13.47 -11.73
CA LYS A 85 4.50 -12.97 -13.09
C LYS A 85 3.09 -13.30 -13.56
N LYS A 86 2.51 -14.41 -13.11
CA LYS A 86 1.15 -14.80 -13.46
C LYS A 86 0.09 -13.82 -12.95
N TYR A 87 0.45 -12.95 -11.99
CA TYR A 87 -0.44 -11.94 -11.46
C TYR A 87 -0.32 -10.60 -12.16
N GLU A 88 0.59 -10.48 -13.14
CA GLU A 88 0.71 -9.26 -13.93
C GLU A 88 -0.52 -9.08 -14.81
N ALA A 89 -0.98 -7.84 -14.91
CA ALA A 89 -2.13 -7.53 -15.76
C ALA A 89 -1.78 -7.71 -17.23
N LYS A 90 -2.70 -8.31 -17.98
CA LYS A 90 -2.51 -8.60 -19.41
C LYS A 90 -2.31 -7.34 -20.25
N ASN A 91 -2.84 -6.22 -19.79
CA ASN A 91 -2.73 -4.95 -20.50
C ASN A 91 -1.44 -4.19 -20.20
N GLY A 92 -0.52 -4.76 -19.43
CA GLY A 92 0.73 -4.13 -19.04
C GLY A 92 0.61 -3.12 -17.90
N TRP A 93 -0.55 -2.95 -17.35
CA TRP A 93 -0.77 -2.06 -16.21
C TRP A 93 -0.57 -2.84 -14.91
N GLY A 94 0.62 -2.80 -14.40
CA GLY A 94 0.97 -3.46 -13.16
C GLY A 94 1.83 -4.70 -13.39
N THR A 95 3.09 -4.59 -13.02
CA THR A 95 4.10 -5.62 -13.20
C THR A 95 4.72 -5.96 -11.85
N VAL A 96 5.52 -7.03 -11.81
CA VAL A 96 6.36 -7.34 -10.64
C VAL A 96 7.21 -6.13 -10.28
N GLU A 97 7.82 -5.51 -11.30
CA GLU A 97 8.72 -4.36 -11.08
C GLU A 97 7.97 -3.15 -10.52
N SER A 98 6.77 -2.85 -11.05
CA SER A 98 5.99 -1.72 -10.56
C SER A 98 5.49 -1.96 -9.14
N THR A 99 5.13 -3.21 -8.80
CA THR A 99 4.70 -3.57 -7.46
C THR A 99 5.86 -3.47 -6.47
N LEU A 100 7.04 -3.93 -6.88
CA LEU A 100 8.24 -3.81 -6.06
C LEU A 100 8.55 -2.34 -5.77
N ARG A 101 8.47 -1.47 -6.79
CA ARG A 101 8.68 -0.04 -6.59
C ARG A 101 7.66 0.55 -5.63
N PHE A 102 6.41 0.12 -5.73
CA PHE A 102 5.37 0.55 -4.80
C PHE A 102 5.75 0.19 -3.35
N PHE A 103 6.14 -1.06 -3.11
CA PHE A 103 6.56 -1.50 -1.77
C PHE A 103 7.75 -0.69 -1.26
N GLN A 104 8.74 -0.44 -2.12
CA GLN A 104 9.91 0.35 -1.74
C GLN A 104 9.53 1.77 -1.36
N ARG A 105 8.58 2.38 -2.07
CA ARG A 105 8.09 3.71 -1.73
C ARG A 105 7.30 3.73 -0.43
N VAL A 106 6.52 2.67 -0.16
CA VAL A 106 5.83 2.53 1.13
C VAL A 106 6.85 2.54 2.27
N LEU A 107 7.95 1.79 2.11
CA LEU A 107 8.99 1.73 3.14
C LEU A 107 9.70 3.06 3.31
N ILE A 108 9.93 3.80 2.22
CA ILE A 108 10.51 5.15 2.29
C ILE A 108 9.56 6.09 3.03
N ASP A 109 8.26 6.05 2.69
CA ASP A 109 7.26 6.85 3.39
C ASP A 109 7.23 6.54 4.88
N TRP A 110 7.34 5.26 5.24
CA TRP A 110 7.35 4.85 6.63
C TRP A 110 8.59 5.35 7.38
N GLU A 111 9.77 5.31 6.74
CA GLU A 111 10.99 5.86 7.34
C GLU A 111 10.84 7.36 7.62
N ARG A 112 10.23 8.11 6.69
CA ARG A 112 9.97 9.52 6.89
C ARG A 112 8.99 9.73 8.06
N PHE A 113 7.93 8.94 8.12
CA PHE A 113 6.96 9.02 9.21
C PHE A 113 7.63 8.80 10.57
N LYS A 114 8.45 7.77 10.67
CA LYS A 114 9.17 7.47 11.91
C LYS A 114 10.11 8.60 12.31
N SER A 115 10.74 9.22 11.32
CA SER A 115 11.66 10.33 11.55
C SER A 115 10.93 11.58 12.05
N TRP A 116 9.78 11.88 11.45
CA TRP A 116 9.04 13.12 11.75
C TRP A 116 8.10 12.97 12.95
N TYR A 117 7.54 11.79 13.16
CA TYR A 117 6.50 11.56 14.17
C TYR A 117 6.78 10.30 14.99
N PRO A 118 7.95 10.22 15.66
CA PRO A 118 8.32 9.00 16.39
C PRO A 118 7.32 8.60 17.47
N GLU A 119 6.66 9.57 18.12
CA GLU A 119 5.66 9.27 19.15
C GLU A 119 4.39 8.65 18.58
N LEU A 120 4.12 8.84 17.29
CA LEU A 120 2.91 8.32 16.68
C LEU A 120 3.10 6.90 16.11
N VAL A 121 4.33 6.41 16.05
CA VAL A 121 4.65 5.08 15.47
C VAL A 121 3.80 3.97 16.08
N PRO A 122 3.64 3.88 17.42
CA PRO A 122 2.89 2.75 18.01
C PRO A 122 1.39 2.79 17.72
N ILE A 123 0.84 3.93 17.34
CA ILE A 123 -0.61 4.08 17.16
C ILE A 123 -1.03 4.33 15.71
N ALA A 124 -0.07 4.56 14.82
CA ALA A 124 -0.38 4.81 13.41
C ALA A 124 -0.97 3.56 12.75
N THR A 125 -2.00 3.77 11.94
CA THR A 125 -2.65 2.69 11.18
C THR A 125 -2.35 2.86 9.70
N PHE A 126 -2.32 1.73 9.00
CA PHE A 126 -2.02 1.67 7.57
C PHE A 126 -3.34 1.65 6.79
N TRP A 127 -3.53 2.66 5.98
CA TRP A 127 -4.72 2.77 5.12
C TRP A 127 -4.32 2.65 3.67
N ILE A 128 -5.14 1.92 2.90
CA ILE A 128 -5.04 1.87 1.45
C ILE A 128 -6.38 2.31 0.87
N TYR A 129 -6.32 3.14 -0.18
CA TYR A 129 -7.55 3.70 -0.77
C TYR A 129 -7.34 4.22 -2.18
#